data_d32e4ccbb94b7a8a3821afe2aecf5b99
#
_entry.id   d32e4ccbb94b7a8a3821afe2aecf5b99
#
_cell.length_a   1.000
_cell.length_b   1.000
_cell.length_c   1.000
_cell.angle_alpha   90.00
_cell.angle_beta   90.00
_cell.angle_gamma   90.00
#
_symmetry.space_group_name_H-M   'P 1'
#
loop_
_entity.id
_entity.type
_entity.pdbx_description
1 polymer ?
#
loop_
_entity_poly.entity_id
_entity_poly.type
_entity_poly.pdbx_seq_one_letter_code
_entity_poly.pdbx_strand_id
1 'polypeptide(L)'
;MGSMVTFSQRYRFSDWPNKAIPKVSAGVYAIWNEDDLFYCGMSGRDIEGAIASGKNRYGLITRLHSHASGRLSGDQFCVYVANRLVIPSLESAQLSMFKSGELTLDSLTRHYIYKHLSYQYVLVESSGEAYEIEKQARAGELLGLRPLLNPLTN
;
A
#
# COMPACT_ATOMS: atom_id res chain seq x y z
N MET A 1 16.19 16.57 19.59
CA MET A 1 16.39 16.05 18.23
C MET A 1 15.44 14.91 17.95
N GLY A 2 14.74 14.99 16.84
CA GLY A 2 13.86 13.90 16.43
C GLY A 2 14.68 12.66 16.06
N SER A 3 14.16 11.48 16.40
CA SER A 3 14.73 10.23 15.93
C SER A 3 14.61 10.16 14.41
N MET A 4 15.64 9.64 13.74
CA MET A 4 15.60 9.42 12.31
C MET A 4 14.64 8.28 11.99
N VAL A 5 13.68 8.55 11.08
CA VAL A 5 12.76 7.53 10.62
C VAL A 5 13.45 6.70 9.53
N THR A 6 13.55 5.40 9.76
CA THR A 6 14.15 4.48 8.80
C THR A 6 13.14 3.47 8.31
N PHE A 7 12.79 3.56 7.03
CA PHE A 7 11.95 2.57 6.39
C PHE A 7 12.70 1.25 6.20
N SER A 8 11.95 0.16 6.16
CA SER A 8 12.52 -1.16 5.83
C SER A 8 13.09 -1.17 4.41
N GLN A 9 13.77 -2.25 4.06
CA GLN A 9 14.08 -2.53 2.65
C GLN A 9 12.78 -2.62 1.86
N ARG A 10 12.87 -2.52 0.53
CA ARG A 10 11.72 -2.75 -0.35
C ARG A 10 11.47 -4.25 -0.46
N TYR A 11 10.23 -4.63 -0.26
CA TYR A 11 9.75 -6.01 -0.45
C TYR A 11 8.85 -6.04 -1.68
N ARG A 12 8.99 -7.07 -2.49
CA ARG A 12 8.14 -7.24 -3.67
C ARG A 12 6.80 -7.83 -3.26
N PHE A 13 5.71 -7.32 -3.85
CA PHE A 13 4.40 -7.93 -3.61
C PHE A 13 4.33 -9.37 -4.11
N SER A 14 5.17 -9.75 -5.10
CA SER A 14 5.26 -11.15 -5.54
C SER A 14 5.67 -12.11 -4.42
N ASP A 15 6.32 -11.61 -3.38
CA ASP A 15 6.77 -12.40 -2.23
C ASP A 15 5.78 -12.33 -1.06
N TRP A 16 4.62 -11.70 -1.25
CA TRP A 16 3.59 -11.64 -0.22
C TRP A 16 3.05 -13.03 0.09
N PRO A 17 2.74 -13.41 1.35
CA PRO A 17 2.79 -12.58 2.56
C PRO A 17 4.18 -12.40 3.15
N ASN A 18 4.33 -11.37 3.98
CA ASN A 18 5.60 -11.02 4.62
C ASN A 18 5.54 -11.34 6.12
N LYS A 19 6.27 -12.36 6.52
CA LYS A 19 6.28 -12.84 7.91
C LYS A 19 6.99 -11.88 8.88
N ALA A 20 7.76 -10.92 8.37
CA ALA A 20 8.43 -9.94 9.20
C ALA A 20 7.46 -8.90 9.78
N ILE A 21 6.28 -8.75 9.19
CA ILE A 21 5.28 -7.79 9.67
C ILE A 21 4.51 -8.40 10.84
N PRO A 22 4.50 -7.75 12.02
CA PRO A 22 3.73 -8.26 13.16
C PRO A 22 2.24 -8.34 12.87
N LYS A 23 1.57 -9.32 13.45
CA LYS A 23 0.13 -9.53 13.24
C LYS A 23 -0.74 -8.38 13.73
N VAL A 24 -0.29 -7.70 14.77
CA VAL A 24 -0.96 -6.52 15.33
C VAL A 24 0.09 -5.42 15.40
N SER A 25 -0.03 -4.42 14.53
CA SER A 25 0.95 -3.35 14.47
C SER A 25 0.38 -2.13 13.78
N ALA A 26 0.96 -0.98 14.11
CA ALA A 26 0.72 0.27 13.41
C ALA A 26 1.98 0.61 12.61
N GLY A 27 1.79 1.24 11.46
CA GLY A 27 2.92 1.62 10.65
C GLY A 27 2.56 2.54 9.51
N VAL A 28 3.60 3.04 8.88
CA VAL A 28 3.51 3.82 7.65
C VAL A 28 4.20 3.04 6.56
N TYR A 29 3.64 3.04 5.37
CA TYR A 29 4.18 2.30 4.25
C TYR A 29 4.23 3.16 3.00
N ALA A 30 5.18 2.82 2.13
CA ALA A 30 5.36 3.46 0.83
C ALA A 30 5.32 2.36 -0.22
N ILE A 31 4.56 2.60 -1.29
CA ILE A 31 4.42 1.65 -2.41
C ILE A 31 5.07 2.27 -3.63
N TRP A 32 5.90 1.48 -4.29
CA TRP A 32 6.71 1.87 -5.44
C TRP A 32 6.26 1.12 -6.67
N ASN A 33 6.14 1.84 -7.78
CA ASN A 33 5.99 1.26 -9.12
C ASN A 33 7.35 1.40 -9.80
N GLU A 34 8.15 0.33 -9.78
CA GLU A 34 9.56 0.38 -10.18
C GLU A 34 10.29 1.45 -9.34
N ASP A 35 10.82 2.50 -9.98
CA ASP A 35 11.55 3.57 -9.29
C ASP A 35 10.66 4.75 -8.91
N ASP A 36 9.37 4.71 -9.23
CA ASP A 36 8.45 5.78 -8.94
C ASP A 36 7.74 5.55 -7.60
N LEU A 37 7.82 6.52 -6.70
CA LEU A 37 7.03 6.48 -5.46
C LEU A 37 5.56 6.74 -5.82
N PHE A 38 4.74 5.70 -5.67
CA PHE A 38 3.37 5.72 -6.15
C PHE A 38 2.36 6.15 -5.09
N TYR A 39 2.52 5.64 -3.86
CA TYR A 39 1.53 5.84 -2.80
C TYR A 39 2.20 5.73 -1.43
N CYS A 40 1.77 6.57 -0.48
CA CYS A 40 2.13 6.45 0.92
C CYS A 40 0.86 6.35 1.76
N GLY A 41 0.86 5.49 2.74
CA GLY A 41 -0.29 5.32 3.61
C GLY A 41 0.10 4.95 5.03
N MET A 42 -0.88 4.93 5.90
CA MET A 42 -0.71 4.48 7.28
C MET A 42 -1.77 3.46 7.62
N SER A 43 -1.48 2.65 8.62
CA SER A 43 -2.43 1.71 9.18
C SER A 43 -2.23 1.63 10.69
N GLY A 44 -3.30 1.26 11.39
CA GLY A 44 -3.26 1.16 12.84
C GLY A 44 -3.82 2.38 13.55
N ARG A 45 -4.83 3.04 12.96
CA ARG A 45 -5.47 4.22 13.59
C ARG A 45 -6.03 3.92 14.98
N ASP A 46 -6.43 2.68 15.23
CA ASP A 46 -6.95 2.24 16.53
C ASP A 46 -6.06 1.15 17.11
N ILE A 47 -4.76 1.30 17.00
CA ILE A 47 -3.81 0.29 17.50
C ILE A 47 -3.92 0.12 19.01
N GLU A 48 -4.15 1.19 19.73
CA GLU A 48 -4.30 1.16 21.18
C GLU A 48 -5.53 0.33 21.56
N GLY A 49 -6.66 0.55 20.87
CA GLY A 49 -7.88 -0.23 21.10
C GLY A 49 -7.76 -1.68 20.67
N ALA A 50 -7.05 -1.93 19.57
CA ALA A 50 -6.81 -3.30 19.09
C ALA A 50 -6.01 -4.12 20.09
N ILE A 51 -4.97 -3.53 20.67
CA ILE A 51 -4.15 -4.19 21.69
C ILE A 51 -5.01 -4.43 22.95
N ALA A 52 -5.76 -3.42 23.40
CA ALA A 52 -6.59 -3.53 24.58
C ALA A 52 -7.68 -4.59 24.44
N SER A 53 -8.26 -4.75 23.25
CA SER A 53 -9.32 -5.75 23.01
C SER A 53 -8.78 -7.13 22.63
N GLY A 54 -7.46 -7.30 22.54
CA GLY A 54 -6.84 -8.58 22.26
C GLY A 54 -7.04 -9.09 20.83
N LYS A 55 -7.09 -8.21 19.84
CA LYS A 55 -7.22 -8.63 18.44
C LYS A 55 -6.03 -9.47 18.01
N ASN A 56 -6.30 -10.51 17.23
CA ASN A 56 -5.26 -11.43 16.72
C ASN A 56 -4.56 -10.89 15.48
N ARG A 57 -5.23 -10.01 14.73
CA ARG A 57 -4.70 -9.46 13.49
C ARG A 57 -5.30 -8.09 13.26
N TYR A 58 -4.43 -7.08 13.11
CA TYR A 58 -4.88 -5.69 12.95
C TYR A 58 -3.75 -4.81 12.47
N GLY A 59 -4.07 -3.87 11.60
CA GLY A 59 -3.21 -2.76 11.24
C GLY A 59 -2.45 -2.96 9.95
N LEU A 60 -1.11 -2.85 10.00
CA LEU A 60 -0.29 -2.85 8.79
C LEU A 60 -0.45 -4.13 7.97
N ILE A 61 -0.45 -5.29 8.63
CA ILE A 61 -0.58 -6.58 7.94
C ILE A 61 -1.92 -6.69 7.19
N THR A 62 -3.01 -6.24 7.79
CA THR A 62 -4.33 -6.32 7.14
C THR A 62 -4.46 -5.32 6.00
N ARG A 63 -3.87 -4.14 6.15
CA ARG A 63 -3.91 -3.12 5.11
C ARG A 63 -3.11 -3.55 3.87
N LEU A 64 -1.89 -4.01 4.06
CA LEU A 64 -1.07 -4.48 2.95
C LEU A 64 -1.64 -5.74 2.30
N HIS A 65 -2.27 -6.62 3.08
CA HIS A 65 -2.97 -7.78 2.54
C HIS A 65 -4.11 -7.35 1.61
N SER A 66 -4.90 -6.37 2.02
CA SER A 66 -5.97 -5.81 1.19
C SER A 66 -5.42 -5.25 -0.12
N HIS A 67 -4.35 -4.46 -0.04
CA HIS A 67 -3.71 -3.89 -1.23
C HIS A 67 -3.16 -4.99 -2.15
N ALA A 68 -2.53 -6.01 -1.59
CA ALA A 68 -2.00 -7.13 -2.36
C ALA A 68 -3.09 -7.94 -3.08
N SER A 69 -4.32 -7.93 -2.57
CA SER A 69 -5.41 -8.73 -3.11
C SER A 69 -5.84 -8.32 -4.51
N GLY A 70 -5.63 -7.06 -4.88
CA GLY A 70 -6.08 -6.53 -6.17
C GLY A 70 -7.60 -6.30 -6.25
N ARG A 71 -8.34 -6.52 -5.16
CA ARG A 71 -9.80 -6.35 -5.17
C ARG A 71 -10.16 -4.88 -5.15
N LEU A 72 -10.89 -4.45 -6.18
CA LEU A 72 -11.32 -3.05 -6.29
C LEU A 72 -12.39 -2.71 -5.26
N SER A 73 -13.25 -3.69 -4.95
CA SER A 73 -14.31 -3.48 -3.97
C SER A 73 -13.72 -3.34 -2.57
N GLY A 74 -13.90 -2.17 -1.97
CA GLY A 74 -13.46 -1.91 -0.60
C GLY A 74 -11.99 -1.52 -0.45
N ASP A 75 -11.26 -1.38 -1.54
CA ASP A 75 -9.86 -0.94 -1.48
C ASP A 75 -9.59 0.14 -2.52
N GLN A 76 -9.53 1.38 -2.05
CA GLN A 76 -9.31 2.54 -2.93
C GLN A 76 -7.94 2.50 -3.61
N PHE A 77 -6.91 1.95 -2.96
CA PHE A 77 -5.59 1.81 -3.58
C PHE A 77 -5.67 0.92 -4.82
N CYS A 78 -6.39 -0.20 -4.74
CA CYS A 78 -6.57 -1.09 -5.89
C CYS A 78 -7.28 -0.39 -7.04
N VAL A 79 -8.24 0.49 -6.74
CA VAL A 79 -8.91 1.30 -7.76
C VAL A 79 -7.90 2.24 -8.45
N TYR A 80 -7.02 2.87 -7.69
CA TYR A 80 -5.98 3.72 -8.26
C TYR A 80 -5.03 2.94 -9.17
N VAL A 81 -4.61 1.75 -8.74
CA VAL A 81 -3.75 0.88 -9.57
C VAL A 81 -4.46 0.52 -10.87
N ALA A 82 -5.73 0.14 -10.79
CA ALA A 82 -6.52 -0.20 -11.97
C ALA A 82 -6.59 0.98 -12.95
N ASN A 83 -6.96 2.15 -12.45
CA ASN A 83 -7.15 3.33 -13.30
C ASN A 83 -5.84 3.89 -13.87
N ARG A 84 -4.79 3.92 -13.07
CA ARG A 84 -3.57 4.62 -13.43
C ARG A 84 -2.53 3.74 -14.10
N LEU A 85 -2.55 2.45 -13.86
CA LEU A 85 -1.52 1.53 -14.30
C LEU A 85 -2.03 0.39 -15.19
N VAL A 86 -3.18 -0.21 -14.85
CA VAL A 86 -3.71 -1.33 -15.59
C VAL A 86 -4.41 -0.87 -16.88
N ILE A 87 -5.39 0.01 -16.76
CA ILE A 87 -6.20 0.46 -17.91
C ILE A 87 -5.33 1.06 -19.02
N PRO A 88 -4.35 1.93 -18.72
CA PRO A 88 -3.50 2.49 -19.77
C PRO A 88 -2.66 1.45 -20.52
N SER A 89 -2.45 0.27 -19.94
CA SER A 89 -1.67 -0.80 -20.57
C SER A 89 -2.51 -1.83 -21.31
N LEU A 90 -3.85 -1.68 -21.33
CA LEU A 90 -4.74 -2.63 -21.99
C LEU A 90 -4.63 -2.55 -23.51
N GLU A 91 -4.63 -3.74 -24.13
CA GLU A 91 -4.66 -3.86 -25.60
C GLU A 91 -6.11 -4.02 -26.06
N SER A 92 -6.39 -3.63 -27.31
CA SER A 92 -7.74 -3.70 -27.87
C SER A 92 -8.36 -5.10 -27.79
N ALA A 93 -7.54 -6.14 -28.02
CA ALA A 93 -7.98 -7.53 -27.95
C ALA A 93 -8.48 -7.92 -26.56
N GLN A 94 -7.93 -7.30 -25.50
CA GLN A 94 -8.33 -7.61 -24.14
C GLN A 94 -9.72 -7.07 -23.78
N LEU A 95 -10.17 -6.00 -24.44
CA LEU A 95 -11.46 -5.37 -24.14
C LEU A 95 -12.64 -6.32 -24.34
N SER A 96 -12.60 -7.14 -25.38
CA SER A 96 -13.66 -8.12 -25.63
C SER A 96 -13.70 -9.23 -24.59
N MET A 97 -12.56 -9.51 -23.96
CA MET A 97 -12.43 -10.54 -22.90
C MET A 97 -13.09 -10.11 -21.58
N PHE A 98 -13.21 -8.81 -21.36
CA PHE A 98 -13.98 -8.30 -20.22
C PHE A 98 -15.47 -8.56 -20.42
N LYS A 99 -15.98 -8.35 -21.64
CA LYS A 99 -17.39 -8.58 -21.95
C LYS A 99 -17.77 -10.04 -21.78
N SER A 100 -16.89 -10.96 -22.16
CA SER A 100 -17.13 -12.41 -22.03
C SER A 100 -16.90 -12.93 -20.61
N GLY A 101 -16.26 -12.15 -19.74
CA GLY A 101 -15.91 -12.57 -18.39
C GLY A 101 -14.62 -13.36 -18.29
N GLU A 102 -13.90 -13.54 -19.40
CA GLU A 102 -12.58 -14.22 -19.38
C GLU A 102 -11.53 -13.42 -18.62
N LEU A 103 -11.64 -12.07 -18.64
CA LEU A 103 -10.78 -11.18 -17.85
C LEU A 103 -11.66 -10.36 -16.91
N THR A 104 -11.12 -10.11 -15.71
CA THR A 104 -11.70 -9.17 -14.78
C THR A 104 -10.65 -8.11 -14.43
N LEU A 105 -11.11 -6.91 -14.12
CA LEU A 105 -10.21 -5.84 -13.74
C LEU A 105 -9.50 -6.17 -12.42
N ASP A 106 -10.19 -6.86 -11.50
CA ASP A 106 -9.59 -7.32 -10.24
C ASP A 106 -8.39 -8.24 -10.50
N SER A 107 -8.54 -9.22 -11.40
CA SER A 107 -7.44 -10.16 -11.69
C SER A 107 -6.25 -9.48 -12.34
N LEU A 108 -6.47 -8.54 -13.24
CA LEU A 108 -5.40 -7.77 -13.88
C LEU A 108 -4.71 -6.84 -12.89
N THR A 109 -5.48 -6.25 -11.99
CA THR A 109 -4.93 -5.38 -10.95
C THR A 109 -4.04 -6.17 -10.00
N ARG A 110 -4.51 -7.33 -9.54
CA ARG A 110 -3.70 -8.22 -8.71
C ARG A 110 -2.40 -8.63 -9.42
N HIS A 111 -2.51 -9.01 -10.69
CA HIS A 111 -1.35 -9.40 -11.50
C HIS A 111 -0.35 -8.26 -11.60
N TYR A 112 -0.82 -7.03 -11.85
CA TYR A 112 0.04 -5.86 -11.93
C TYR A 112 0.78 -5.60 -10.61
N ILE A 113 0.05 -5.65 -9.51
CA ILE A 113 0.62 -5.44 -8.18
C ILE A 113 1.74 -6.44 -7.92
N TYR A 114 1.49 -7.72 -8.17
CA TYR A 114 2.46 -8.77 -7.93
C TYR A 114 3.69 -8.64 -8.82
N LYS A 115 3.49 -8.26 -10.07
CA LYS A 115 4.58 -8.20 -11.05
C LYS A 115 5.44 -6.94 -10.91
N HIS A 116 4.84 -5.79 -10.60
CA HIS A 116 5.51 -4.51 -10.72
C HIS A 116 5.69 -3.73 -9.44
N LEU A 117 4.89 -3.98 -8.41
CA LEU A 117 4.90 -3.14 -7.22
C LEU A 117 5.72 -3.74 -6.09
N SER A 118 6.35 -2.84 -5.34
CA SER A 118 7.06 -3.17 -4.12
C SER A 118 6.63 -2.20 -3.03
N TYR A 119 6.93 -2.54 -1.79
CA TYR A 119 6.58 -1.71 -0.64
C TYR A 119 7.69 -1.73 0.38
N GLN A 120 7.74 -0.70 1.18
CA GLN A 120 8.56 -0.62 2.38
C GLN A 120 7.71 -0.03 3.50
N TYR A 121 8.10 -0.26 4.72
CA TYR A 121 7.31 0.18 5.86
C TYR A 121 8.19 0.55 7.04
N VAL A 122 7.60 1.28 7.97
CA VAL A 122 8.17 1.55 9.29
C VAL A 122 7.10 1.29 10.33
N LEU A 123 7.47 0.55 11.38
CA LEU A 123 6.57 0.29 12.51
C LEU A 123 6.61 1.47 13.46
N VAL A 124 5.46 1.77 14.06
CA VAL A 124 5.31 2.84 15.03
C VAL A 124 4.58 2.30 16.26
N GLU A 125 4.66 3.04 17.38
CA GLU A 125 4.07 2.61 18.64
C GLU A 125 2.67 3.18 18.89
N SER A 126 2.31 4.25 18.16
CA SER A 126 1.03 4.92 18.37
C SER A 126 0.44 5.39 17.04
N SER A 127 -0.88 5.61 17.07
CA SER A 127 -1.60 6.17 15.93
C SER A 127 -1.13 7.59 15.60
N GLY A 128 -0.81 8.38 16.62
CA GLY A 128 -0.32 9.74 16.43
C GLY A 128 1.03 9.79 15.72
N GLU A 129 1.92 8.89 16.09
CA GLU A 129 3.23 8.77 15.43
C GLU A 129 3.06 8.34 13.97
N ALA A 130 2.18 7.39 13.70
CA ALA A 130 1.88 6.97 12.33
C ALA A 130 1.38 8.14 11.49
N TYR A 131 0.48 8.94 12.04
CA TYR A 131 -0.08 10.09 11.34
C TYR A 131 1.01 11.11 10.97
N GLU A 132 1.91 11.43 11.89
CA GLU A 132 2.97 12.39 11.64
C GLU A 132 3.97 11.89 10.59
N ILE A 133 4.36 10.62 10.65
CA ILE A 133 5.28 10.02 9.70
C ILE A 133 4.65 9.94 8.30
N GLU A 134 3.37 9.56 8.21
CA GLU A 134 2.68 9.55 6.92
C GLU A 134 2.67 10.93 6.29
N LYS A 135 2.38 11.95 7.09
CA LYS A 135 2.34 13.33 6.63
C LYS A 135 3.70 13.75 6.06
N GLN A 136 4.78 13.45 6.76
CA GLN A 136 6.14 13.76 6.30
C GLN A 136 6.50 12.97 5.03
N ALA A 137 6.13 11.70 4.96
CA ALA A 137 6.39 10.88 3.78
C ALA A 137 5.65 11.45 2.55
N ARG A 138 4.40 11.85 2.72
CA ARG A 138 3.60 12.43 1.63
C ARG A 138 4.09 13.82 1.21
N ALA A 139 4.77 14.53 2.09
CA ALA A 139 5.36 15.83 1.79
C ALA A 139 6.73 15.70 1.10
N GLY A 140 7.26 14.51 0.96
CA GLY A 140 8.56 14.27 0.33
C GLY A 140 9.75 14.42 1.27
N GLU A 141 9.51 14.54 2.57
CA GLU A 141 10.57 14.82 3.55
C GLU A 141 11.36 13.58 3.96
N LEU A 142 10.81 12.39 3.78
CA LEU A 142 11.43 11.16 4.26
C LEU A 142 12.06 10.31 3.14
N LEU A 143 11.43 10.27 1.96
CA LEU A 143 11.86 9.40 0.87
C LEU A 143 12.46 10.16 -0.31
N GLY A 144 12.58 11.48 -0.19
CA GLY A 144 13.14 12.33 -1.24
C GLY A 144 12.20 12.60 -2.40
N LEU A 145 11.02 11.99 -2.40
CA LEU A 145 9.99 12.12 -3.43
C LEU A 145 8.63 12.22 -2.78
N ARG A 146 7.72 12.92 -3.44
CA ARG A 146 6.30 12.88 -3.08
C ARG A 146 5.62 11.75 -3.84
N PRO A 147 4.66 11.03 -3.21
CA PRO A 147 3.94 9.98 -3.91
C PRO A 147 3.04 10.56 -5.00
N LEU A 148 2.94 9.85 -6.13
CA LEU A 148 2.15 10.31 -7.28
C LEU A 148 0.66 10.42 -6.95
N LEU A 149 0.11 9.47 -6.19
CA LEU A 149 -1.34 9.40 -5.93
C LEU A 149 -1.80 10.35 -4.85
N ASN A 150 -1.03 10.50 -3.79
CA ASN A 150 -1.47 11.25 -2.63
C ASN A 150 -0.40 12.19 -2.07
N PRO A 151 0.18 13.05 -2.93
CA PRO A 151 1.17 14.01 -2.45
C PRO A 151 0.52 15.01 -1.49
N LEU A 152 1.28 15.40 -0.49
CA LEU A 152 0.90 16.49 0.39
C LEU A 152 1.61 17.74 -0.09
N THR A 153 0.83 18.70 -0.54
CA THR A 153 1.34 20.00 -1.02
C THR A 153 0.97 21.09 -0.04
N ASN A 154 1.86 22.05 0.13
CA ASN A 154 1.64 23.20 1.01
C ASN A 154 0.76 24.24 0.32
#